data_b0bbda484993b7e55dc8e2b7f9773b33
#
_entry.id   b0bbda484993b7e55dc8e2b7f9773b33
#
_cell.length_a   1.000
_cell.length_b   1.000
_cell.length_c   1.000
_cell.angle_alpha   90.00
_cell.angle_beta   90.00
_cell.angle_gamma   90.00
#
_symmetry.space_group_name_H-M   'P 1'
#
loop_
_entity.id
_entity.type
_entity.pdbx_description
1 polymer ?
#
loop_
_entity_poly.entity_id
_entity_poly.type
_entity_poly.pdbx_seq_one_letter_code
_entity_poly.pdbx_strand_id
1 'polypeptide(L)' 'MKHSSINVKKFTVTESEAFRVRVESWEVVSPKGLYAIDMIQESLDENGKVADTSTYNFHLTKEEISDLCKGLLTV' A
#
# COMPACT_ATOMS: atom_id res chain seq x y z
N MET A 1 -6.92 -23.32 4.87
CA MET A 1 -5.58 -22.79 5.09
C MET A 1 -5.60 -21.34 5.47
N LYS A 2 -4.95 -21.04 6.55
CA LYS A 2 -4.91 -19.68 7.01
C LYS A 2 -3.62 -19.00 6.67
N HIS A 3 -3.70 -17.82 6.12
CA HIS A 3 -2.54 -16.99 5.99
C HIS A 3 -2.43 -16.14 7.23
N SER A 4 -1.32 -16.27 7.90
CA SER A 4 -1.06 -15.44 9.06
C SER A 4 -0.38 -14.19 8.60
N SER A 5 -1.04 -13.08 8.79
CA SER A 5 -0.47 -11.76 8.52
C SER A 5 -0.30 -11.07 9.86
N ILE A 6 0.86 -10.48 10.06
CA ILE A 6 1.14 -9.74 11.27
C ILE A 6 1.45 -8.29 10.93
N ASN A 7 1.22 -7.42 11.91
CA ASN A 7 1.49 -5.99 11.75
C ASN A 7 0.77 -5.40 10.55
N VAL A 8 -0.52 -5.74 10.41
CA VAL A 8 -1.34 -5.21 9.31
C VAL A 8 -1.59 -3.74 9.53
N LYS A 9 -1.35 -2.96 8.48
CA LYS A 9 -1.57 -1.51 8.50
C LYS A 9 -2.37 -1.11 7.28
N LYS A 10 -3.31 -0.20 7.49
CA LYS A 10 -4.14 0.34 6.42
C LYS A 10 -4.28 1.82 6.64
N PHE A 11 -3.96 2.61 5.62
CA PHE A 11 -4.08 4.06 5.73
C PHE A 11 -4.26 4.69 4.37
N THR A 12 -4.79 5.91 4.38
CA THR A 12 -4.99 6.70 3.17
C THR A 12 -3.84 7.68 3.03
N VAL A 13 -3.19 7.66 1.87
CA VAL A 13 -2.08 8.58 1.58
C VAL A 13 -2.62 9.93 1.16
N THR A 14 -3.59 9.90 0.24
CA THR A 14 -4.19 11.14 -0.26
C THR A 14 -5.61 10.86 -0.71
N GLU A 15 -6.44 11.89 -0.63
CA GLU A 15 -7.82 11.79 -1.06
C GLU A 15 -8.28 13.14 -1.61
N SER A 16 -8.95 13.09 -2.75
CA SER A 16 -9.53 14.27 -3.37
C SER A 16 -10.91 13.90 -3.90
N GLU A 17 -11.56 14.84 -4.56
CA GLU A 17 -12.86 14.55 -5.17
C GLU A 17 -12.73 13.58 -6.34
N ALA A 18 -11.57 13.55 -6.97
CA ALA A 18 -11.36 12.76 -8.18
C ALA A 18 -10.73 11.41 -7.93
N PHE A 19 -9.91 11.28 -6.88
CA PHE A 19 -9.23 10.02 -6.64
C PHE A 19 -8.78 9.90 -5.20
N ARG A 20 -8.40 8.67 -4.85
CA ARG A 20 -7.93 8.33 -3.52
C ARG A 20 -6.81 7.30 -3.66
N VAL A 21 -5.76 7.45 -2.85
CA VAL A 21 -4.68 6.48 -2.80
C VAL A 21 -4.62 5.92 -1.39
N ARG A 22 -4.75 4.60 -1.29
CA ARG A 22 -4.69 3.88 -0.02
C ARG A 22 -3.52 2.91 -0.03
N VAL A 23 -3.02 2.62 1.14
CA VAL A 23 -1.97 1.62 1.30
C VAL A 23 -2.42 0.59 2.33
N GLU A 24 -2.21 -0.68 1.99
CA GLU A 24 -2.39 -1.79 2.92
C GLU A 24 -1.07 -2.54 2.96
N SER A 25 -0.62 -2.84 4.15
CA SER A 25 0.68 -3.47 4.33
C SER A 25 0.62 -4.48 5.45
N TRP A 26 1.36 -5.56 5.30
CA TRP A 26 1.48 -6.56 6.36
C TRP A 26 2.82 -7.25 6.25
N GLU A 27 3.25 -7.79 7.38
CA GLU A 27 4.49 -8.57 7.43
C GLU A 27 4.19 -10.01 7.05
N VAL A 28 4.99 -10.55 6.17
CA VAL A 28 4.85 -11.94 5.72
C VAL A 28 5.50 -12.85 6.76
N VAL A 29 4.80 -13.91 7.13
CA VAL A 29 5.31 -14.84 8.13
C VAL A 29 6.47 -15.66 7.58
N SER A 30 6.41 -16.03 6.31
CA SER A 30 7.47 -16.79 5.65
C SER A 30 7.61 -16.38 4.20
N PRO A 31 8.79 -15.94 3.76
CA PRO A 31 10.01 -15.78 4.56
C PRO A 31 9.91 -14.59 5.50
N LYS A 32 10.53 -14.72 6.64
CA LYS A 32 10.55 -13.67 7.64
C LYS A 32 11.28 -12.44 7.15
N GLY A 33 10.80 -11.29 7.58
CA GLY A 33 11.43 -10.02 7.25
C GLY A 33 10.98 -9.39 5.95
N LEU A 34 10.00 -10.01 5.29
CA LEU A 34 9.45 -9.49 4.05
C LEU A 34 8.10 -8.86 4.33
N TYR A 35 7.86 -7.71 3.72
CA TYR A 35 6.60 -6.99 3.85
C TYR A 35 5.89 -6.97 2.53
N ALA A 36 4.60 -7.29 2.53
CA ALA A 36 3.74 -7.11 1.37
C ALA A 36 3.12 -5.73 1.45
N ILE A 37 3.10 -5.02 0.35
CA ILE A 37 2.58 -3.67 0.29
C ILE A 37 1.64 -3.57 -0.89
N ASP A 38 0.38 -3.23 -0.64
CA ASP A 38 -0.59 -2.94 -1.69
C ASP A 38 -0.82 -1.46 -1.74
N MET A 39 -0.55 -0.87 -2.90
CA MET A 39 -0.86 0.52 -3.15
C MET A 39 -2.06 0.55 -4.08
N ILE A 40 -3.14 1.13 -3.59
CA ILE A 40 -4.44 1.07 -4.25
C ILE A 40 -4.86 2.48 -4.66
N GLN A 41 -4.96 2.69 -5.96
CA GLN A 41 -5.42 3.96 -6.49
C GLN A 41 -6.83 3.80 -7.00
N GLU A 42 -7.73 4.63 -6.51
CA GLU A 42 -9.14 4.59 -6.88
C GLU A 42 -9.53 5.90 -7.53
N SER A 43 -10.16 5.80 -8.70
CA SER A 43 -10.76 6.96 -9.35
C SER A 43 -12.20 7.06 -8.88
N LEU A 44 -12.62 8.26 -8.54
CA LEU A 44 -13.96 8.49 -8.03
C LEU A 44 -14.81 9.19 -9.08
N ASP A 45 -16.09 8.80 -9.16
CA ASP A 45 -17.02 9.47 -10.04
C ASP A 45 -17.58 10.72 -9.34
N GLU A 46 -18.46 11.43 -10.02
CA GLU A 46 -19.01 12.68 -9.49
C GLU A 46 -19.88 12.47 -8.25
N ASN A 47 -20.28 11.24 -7.96
CA ASN A 47 -21.04 10.90 -6.75
C ASN A 47 -20.14 10.42 -5.63
N GLY A 48 -18.83 10.41 -5.83
CA GLY A 48 -17.89 9.94 -4.83
C GLY A 48 -17.73 8.44 -4.78
N LYS A 49 -18.28 7.73 -5.76
CA LYS A 49 -18.17 6.28 -5.83
C LYS A 49 -16.95 5.86 -6.64
N VAL A 50 -16.39 4.72 -6.29
CA VAL A 50 -15.23 4.21 -7.01
C VAL A 50 -15.65 3.80 -8.42
N ALA A 51 -15.06 4.45 -9.41
CA ALA A 51 -15.31 4.19 -10.81
C ALA A 51 -14.27 3.24 -11.40
N ASP A 52 -13.05 3.28 -10.88
CA ASP A 52 -11.96 2.45 -11.37
C ASP A 52 -10.94 2.25 -10.26
N THR A 53 -10.25 1.11 -10.29
CA THR A 53 -9.28 0.76 -9.28
C THR A 53 -8.05 0.18 -9.91
N SER A 54 -6.89 0.65 -9.50
CA SER A 54 -5.59 0.07 -9.88
C SER A 54 -4.87 -0.31 -8.60
N THR A 55 -4.36 -1.54 -8.55
CA THR A 55 -3.66 -2.04 -7.39
C THR A 55 -2.25 -2.45 -7.80
N TYR A 56 -1.27 -1.99 -7.04
CA TYR A 56 0.13 -2.33 -7.24
C TYR A 56 0.62 -3.06 -6.00
N ASN A 57 1.21 -4.22 -6.20
CA ASN A 57 1.65 -5.07 -5.12
C ASN A 57 3.17 -5.18 -5.14
N PHE A 58 3.77 -4.97 -3.98
CA PHE A 58 5.22 -5.04 -3.81
C PHE A 58 5.56 -5.92 -2.63
N HIS A 59 6.70 -6.60 -2.72
CA HIS A 59 7.26 -7.37 -1.60
C HIS A 59 8.66 -6.86 -1.35
N LEU A 60 8.85 -6.20 -0.21
CA LEU A 60 10.11 -5.55 0.11
C LEU A 60 10.52 -5.89 1.54
N THR A 61 11.82 -5.94 1.77
CA THR A 61 12.34 -6.05 3.12
C THR A 61 12.21 -4.70 3.82
N LYS A 62 12.37 -4.71 5.14
CA LYS A 62 12.34 -3.49 5.92
C LYS A 62 13.39 -2.49 5.45
N GLU A 63 14.58 -2.98 5.13
CA GLU A 63 15.65 -2.13 4.63
C GLU A 63 15.31 -1.50 3.29
N GLU A 64 14.71 -2.29 2.40
CA GLU A 64 14.29 -1.80 1.09
C GLU A 64 13.19 -0.74 1.21
N ILE A 65 12.27 -0.94 2.14
CA ILE A 65 11.24 0.06 2.42
C ILE A 65 11.87 1.36 2.91
N SER A 66 12.85 1.24 3.82
CA SER A 66 13.56 2.40 4.33
C SER A 66 14.27 3.14 3.21
N ASP A 67 14.93 2.41 2.32
CA ASP A 67 15.64 3.00 1.19
C ASP A 67 14.68 3.68 0.21
N LEU A 68 13.53 3.04 -0.01
CA LEU A 68 12.51 3.63 -0.87
C LEU A 68 12.02 4.97 -0.29
N CYS A 69 11.73 5.00 0.99
CA CYS A 69 11.26 6.22 1.64
C CYS A 69 12.33 7.32 1.59
N LYS A 70 13.57 6.96 1.82
CA LYS A 70 14.68 7.92 1.73
C LYS A 70 14.82 8.46 0.32
N GLY A 71 14.72 7.57 -0.68
CA GLY A 71 14.80 7.99 -2.05
C GLY A 71 13.71 8.95 -2.46
N LEU A 72 12.48 8.67 -2.00
CA LEU A 72 11.35 9.53 -2.32
C LEU A 72 11.44 10.90 -1.67
N LEU A 73 12.09 10.98 -0.51
CA LEU A 73 12.19 12.22 0.25
C LEU A 73 13.46 13.00 -0.03
N THR A 74 14.37 12.43 -0.81
CA THR A 74 15.62 13.12 -1.18
C THR A 74 15.33 14.17 -2.24
N VAL A 75 15.83 15.34 -2.01
CA VAL A 75 15.63 16.46 -2.94
C VAL A 75 16.85 16.63 -3.82
#